data_b1934fa2eff48927e913e6eb049ea188
#
_entry.id   b1934fa2eff48927e913e6eb049ea188
#
_cell.length_a   1.000
_cell.length_b   1.000
_cell.length_c   1.000
_cell.angle_alpha   90.00
_cell.angle_beta   90.00
_cell.angle_gamma   90.00
#
_symmetry.space_group_name_H-M   'P 1'
#
loop_
_entity.id
_entity.type
_entity.pdbx_description
1 polymer ?
#
loop_
_entity_poly.entity_id
_entity_poly.type
_entity_poly.pdbx_seq_one_letter_code
_entity_poly.pdbx_strand_id
1 'polypeptide(L)'
;MTIRADSVAGMEPLSNTIPNGATGAGSSPLAKAFIRELLLGQNPKGYAALCQAIATAPTIDYSAVTAPFLLIAGDEDKSASMEGCEHIYAKVSSEKKHMQVLQGVGHWHCLEAPEAVGQAIAQFTKDQLKQDTFW
;
A
#
# COMPACT_ATOMS: atom_id res chain seq x y z
N MET A 1 -0.11 -14.61 -8.17
CA MET A 1 0.57 -15.34 -7.08
C MET A 1 -0.50 -15.83 -6.10
N THR A 2 -0.73 -17.14 -6.02
CA THR A 2 -1.78 -17.69 -5.13
C THR A 2 -1.17 -17.86 -3.74
N ILE A 3 -1.47 -16.94 -2.84
CA ILE A 3 -1.07 -17.07 -1.43
C ILE A 3 -2.04 -18.05 -0.79
N ARG A 4 -1.63 -19.32 -0.67
CA ARG A 4 -2.33 -20.29 0.18
C ARG A 4 -1.70 -20.20 1.56
N ALA A 5 -2.37 -19.55 2.49
CA ALA A 5 -2.11 -19.76 3.90
C ALA A 5 -2.69 -21.14 4.26
N ASP A 6 -1.90 -22.19 4.11
CA ASP A 6 -2.30 -23.51 4.60
C ASP A 6 -2.39 -23.42 6.10
N SER A 7 -3.57 -23.72 6.64
CA SER A 7 -3.93 -23.64 8.06
C SER A 7 -3.06 -24.52 8.99
N VAL A 8 -2.17 -25.34 8.43
CA VAL A 8 -1.26 -26.24 9.15
C VAL A 8 0.12 -25.60 9.36
N ALA A 9 0.58 -24.71 8.48
CA ALA A 9 1.93 -24.13 8.53
C ALA A 9 2.02 -22.81 9.32
N GLY A 10 0.89 -22.23 9.74
CA GLY A 10 0.85 -20.93 10.42
C GLY A 10 1.31 -19.77 9.52
N MET A 11 1.78 -18.68 10.14
CA MET A 11 2.25 -17.49 9.42
C MET A 11 3.76 -17.52 9.11
N GLU A 12 4.50 -18.47 9.63
CA GLU A 12 5.96 -18.52 9.54
C GLU A 12 6.50 -18.56 8.10
N PRO A 13 5.95 -19.36 7.17
CA PRO A 13 6.42 -19.34 5.78
C PRO A 13 6.26 -17.98 5.10
N LEU A 14 5.14 -17.28 5.36
CA LEU A 14 4.88 -15.94 4.83
C LEU A 14 5.81 -14.90 5.47
N SER A 15 6.02 -14.96 6.77
CA SER A 15 6.91 -14.06 7.49
C SER A 15 8.38 -14.18 7.08
N ASN A 16 8.79 -15.32 6.53
CA ASN A 16 10.14 -15.53 6.02
C ASN A 16 10.31 -15.07 4.55
N THR A 17 9.24 -15.00 3.78
CA THR A 17 9.30 -14.68 2.35
C THR A 17 8.87 -13.25 2.02
N ILE A 18 7.77 -12.77 2.60
CA ILE A 18 7.18 -11.46 2.29
C ILE A 18 8.14 -10.29 2.56
N PRO A 19 8.88 -10.23 3.69
CA PRO A 19 9.76 -9.09 3.96
C PRO A 19 10.83 -8.85 2.90
N ASN A 20 11.27 -9.90 2.20
CA ASN A 20 12.25 -9.79 1.12
C ASN A 20 11.59 -9.66 -0.26
N GLY A 21 10.42 -10.26 -0.44
CA GLY A 21 9.73 -10.27 -1.74
C GLY A 21 8.90 -9.04 -2.03
N ALA A 22 8.40 -8.37 -0.98
CA ALA A 22 7.46 -7.26 -1.09
C ALA A 22 8.05 -5.90 -0.67
N THR A 23 9.32 -5.83 -0.31
CA THR A 23 10.04 -4.57 -0.06
C THR A 23 10.95 -4.20 -1.22
N GLY A 24 11.26 -2.92 -1.36
CA GLY A 24 12.24 -2.43 -2.31
C GLY A 24 13.68 -2.84 -1.96
N ALA A 25 14.59 -2.77 -2.94
CA ALA A 25 15.98 -3.19 -2.79
C ALA A 25 16.74 -2.42 -1.69
N GLY A 26 16.38 -1.15 -1.47
CA GLY A 26 16.96 -0.28 -0.44
C GLY A 26 16.34 -0.42 0.94
N SER A 27 15.36 -1.28 1.14
CA SER A 27 14.65 -1.41 2.41
C SER A 27 15.58 -1.85 3.54
N SER A 28 15.48 -1.17 4.70
CA SER A 28 16.35 -1.41 5.84
C SER A 28 16.11 -2.78 6.46
N PRO A 29 17.15 -3.41 7.08
CA PRO A 29 16.97 -4.66 7.84
C PRO A 29 15.93 -4.51 8.97
N LEU A 30 15.83 -3.32 9.59
CA LEU A 30 14.87 -3.04 10.64
C LEU A 30 13.45 -3.07 10.12
N ALA A 31 13.17 -2.44 8.97
CA ALA A 31 11.86 -2.48 8.33
C ALA A 31 11.45 -3.93 8.00
N LYS A 32 12.36 -4.71 7.43
CA LYS A 32 12.12 -6.13 7.12
C LYS A 32 11.84 -6.98 8.36
N ALA A 33 12.60 -6.75 9.45
CA ALA A 33 12.37 -7.44 10.71
C ALA A 33 11.01 -7.07 11.33
N PHE A 34 10.63 -5.79 11.25
CA PHE A 34 9.35 -5.33 11.76
C PHE A 34 8.16 -5.92 10.95
N ILE A 35 8.27 -5.95 9.61
CA ILE A 35 7.27 -6.61 8.75
C ILE A 35 7.14 -8.09 9.10
N ARG A 36 8.27 -8.78 9.36
CA ARG A 36 8.27 -10.17 9.78
C ARG A 36 7.45 -10.37 11.06
N GLU A 37 7.68 -9.55 12.08
CA GLU A 37 6.95 -9.64 13.35
C GLU A 37 5.46 -9.31 13.21
N LEU A 38 5.12 -8.32 12.38
CA LEU A 38 3.71 -8.01 12.06
C LEU A 38 3.00 -9.21 11.43
N LEU A 39 3.67 -9.95 10.54
CA LEU A 39 3.11 -11.13 9.89
C LEU A 39 2.97 -12.29 10.87
N LEU A 40 3.98 -12.54 11.73
CA LEU A 40 3.93 -13.58 12.74
C LEU A 40 2.79 -13.39 13.74
N GLY A 41 2.46 -12.14 14.06
CA GLY A 41 1.36 -11.78 14.95
C GLY A 41 -0.04 -12.00 14.38
N GLN A 42 -0.17 -12.32 13.08
CA GLN A 42 -1.48 -12.50 12.45
C GLN A 42 -2.10 -13.86 12.77
N ASN A 43 -3.43 -13.89 12.84
CA ASN A 43 -4.16 -15.16 12.85
C ASN A 43 -4.19 -15.75 11.42
N PRO A 44 -3.68 -16.98 11.19
CA PRO A 44 -3.59 -17.55 9.83
C PRO A 44 -4.94 -17.64 9.11
N LYS A 45 -6.01 -18.01 9.82
CA LYS A 45 -7.37 -18.10 9.24
C LYS A 45 -7.91 -16.71 8.87
N GLY A 46 -7.67 -15.71 9.74
CA GLY A 46 -8.03 -14.31 9.46
C GLY A 46 -7.27 -13.76 8.25
N TYR A 47 -5.96 -14.02 8.17
CA TYR A 47 -5.14 -13.63 7.03
C TYR A 47 -5.63 -14.27 5.71
N ALA A 48 -5.93 -15.57 5.73
CA ALA A 48 -6.49 -16.27 4.57
C ALA A 48 -7.85 -15.71 4.15
N ALA A 49 -8.71 -15.36 5.12
CA ALA A 49 -10.01 -14.74 4.85
C ALA A 49 -9.87 -13.36 4.19
N LEU A 50 -8.90 -12.54 4.63
CA LEU A 50 -8.58 -11.25 3.98
C LEU A 50 -8.08 -11.45 2.55
N CYS A 51 -7.18 -12.40 2.32
CA CYS A 51 -6.72 -12.73 0.96
C CYS A 51 -7.88 -13.18 0.07
N GLN A 52 -8.82 -13.98 0.60
CA GLN A 52 -10.01 -14.40 -0.13
C GLN A 52 -10.93 -13.22 -0.44
N ALA A 53 -11.14 -12.30 0.52
CA ALA A 53 -11.95 -11.11 0.32
C ALA A 53 -11.38 -10.21 -0.80
N ILE A 54 -10.06 -10.02 -0.83
CA ILE A 54 -9.38 -9.27 -1.89
C ILE A 54 -9.56 -9.96 -3.24
N ALA A 55 -9.38 -11.30 -3.30
CA ALA A 55 -9.48 -12.07 -4.55
C ALA A 55 -10.89 -12.10 -5.14
N THR A 56 -11.92 -11.94 -4.31
CA THR A 56 -13.33 -11.99 -4.71
C THR A 56 -14.03 -10.64 -4.66
N ALA A 57 -13.29 -9.56 -4.37
CA ALA A 57 -13.85 -8.22 -4.34
C ALA A 57 -14.46 -7.85 -5.71
N PRO A 58 -15.64 -7.23 -5.73
CA PRO A 58 -16.22 -6.73 -6.98
C PRO A 58 -15.35 -5.59 -7.54
N THR A 59 -15.47 -5.34 -8.83
CA THR A 59 -14.84 -4.17 -9.44
C THR A 59 -15.39 -2.90 -8.80
N ILE A 60 -14.48 -2.04 -8.34
CA ILE A 60 -14.84 -0.77 -7.70
C ILE A 60 -15.04 0.30 -8.78
N ASP A 61 -16.11 1.08 -8.64
CA ASP A 61 -16.30 2.29 -9.44
C ASP A 61 -15.47 3.44 -8.82
N TYR A 62 -14.27 3.60 -9.31
CA TYR A 62 -13.37 4.68 -8.86
C TYR A 62 -13.88 6.08 -9.27
N SER A 63 -14.80 6.19 -10.23
CA SER A 63 -15.38 7.47 -10.62
C SER A 63 -16.28 8.08 -9.55
N ALA A 64 -16.74 7.28 -8.60
CA ALA A 64 -17.47 7.76 -7.43
C ALA A 64 -16.59 8.52 -6.41
N VAL A 65 -15.26 8.43 -6.52
CA VAL A 65 -14.32 9.12 -5.63
C VAL A 65 -14.14 10.57 -6.11
N THR A 66 -14.82 11.50 -5.44
CA THR A 66 -14.78 12.95 -5.73
C THR A 66 -14.03 13.77 -4.67
N ALA A 67 -13.80 13.19 -3.49
CA ALA A 67 -13.01 13.83 -2.42
C ALA A 67 -11.55 14.04 -2.85
N PRO A 68 -10.80 14.98 -2.23
CA PRO A 68 -9.37 15.12 -2.47
C PRO A 68 -8.64 13.78 -2.32
N PHE A 69 -7.84 13.42 -3.32
CA PHE A 69 -7.28 12.08 -3.45
C PHE A 69 -5.76 12.11 -3.63
N LEU A 70 -5.03 11.50 -2.69
CA LEU A 70 -3.59 11.27 -2.79
C LEU A 70 -3.32 9.78 -2.97
N LEU A 71 -2.65 9.41 -4.05
CA LEU A 71 -2.11 8.07 -4.28
C LEU A 71 -0.60 8.10 -4.06
N ILE A 72 -0.09 7.25 -3.17
CA ILE A 72 1.34 7.05 -2.96
C ILE A 72 1.69 5.64 -3.43
N ALA A 73 2.62 5.53 -4.37
CA ALA A 73 3.05 4.28 -4.96
C ALA A 73 4.57 4.09 -4.82
N GLY A 74 5.02 2.86 -4.64
CA GLY A 74 6.43 2.50 -4.74
C GLY A 74 6.74 1.94 -6.12
N ASP A 75 7.83 2.36 -6.74
CA ASP A 75 8.20 1.90 -8.08
C ASP A 75 8.71 0.44 -8.10
N GLU A 76 9.11 -0.09 -6.93
CA GLU A 76 9.49 -1.49 -6.75
C GLU A 76 8.38 -2.36 -6.12
N ASP A 77 7.14 -1.85 -6.02
CA ASP A 77 6.01 -2.61 -5.51
C ASP A 77 5.56 -3.70 -6.50
N LYS A 78 5.80 -4.95 -6.12
CA LYS A 78 5.42 -6.14 -6.90
C LYS A 78 4.01 -6.64 -6.59
N SER A 79 3.35 -6.08 -5.56
CA SER A 79 2.01 -6.48 -5.13
C SER A 79 0.94 -5.56 -5.70
N ALA A 80 1.17 -4.24 -5.67
CA ALA A 80 0.35 -3.22 -6.29
C ALA A 80 1.14 -2.56 -7.43
N SER A 81 0.99 -3.10 -8.65
CA SER A 81 1.77 -2.64 -9.81
C SER A 81 1.52 -1.17 -10.14
N MET A 82 2.52 -0.51 -10.72
CA MET A 82 2.37 0.87 -11.22
C MET A 82 1.21 1.01 -12.19
N GLU A 83 1.01 0.03 -13.09
CA GLU A 83 -0.13 0.00 -14.01
C GLU A 83 -1.47 0.04 -13.25
N GLY A 84 -1.59 -0.71 -12.15
CA GLY A 84 -2.77 -0.68 -11.27
C GLY A 84 -2.95 0.67 -10.60
N CYS A 85 -1.88 1.27 -10.10
CA CYS A 85 -1.89 2.61 -9.50
C CYS A 85 -2.32 3.68 -10.51
N GLU A 86 -1.77 3.66 -11.71
CA GLU A 86 -2.12 4.57 -12.82
C GLU A 86 -3.58 4.39 -13.27
N HIS A 87 -4.05 3.12 -13.33
CA HIS A 87 -5.45 2.84 -13.63
C HIS A 87 -6.40 3.46 -12.60
N ILE A 88 -6.13 3.28 -11.31
CA ILE A 88 -6.93 3.88 -10.23
C ILE A 88 -6.90 5.41 -10.35
N TYR A 89 -5.71 5.98 -10.46
CA TYR A 89 -5.52 7.42 -10.57
C TYR A 89 -6.27 8.03 -11.76
N ALA A 90 -6.23 7.36 -12.90
CA ALA A 90 -6.94 7.81 -14.10
C ALA A 90 -8.47 7.80 -13.94
N LYS A 91 -9.01 6.80 -13.19
CA LYS A 91 -10.46 6.61 -13.01
C LYS A 91 -11.07 7.46 -11.91
N VAL A 92 -10.30 7.89 -10.91
CA VAL A 92 -10.78 8.77 -9.84
C VAL A 92 -11.22 10.11 -10.42
N SER A 93 -12.45 10.54 -10.09
CA SER A 93 -13.07 11.77 -10.60
C SER A 93 -12.75 13.02 -9.76
N SER A 94 -11.97 12.91 -8.70
CA SER A 94 -11.55 14.07 -7.91
C SER A 94 -10.81 15.10 -8.77
N GLU A 95 -11.23 16.35 -8.71
CA GLU A 95 -10.51 17.48 -9.32
C GLU A 95 -9.21 17.80 -8.55
N LYS A 96 -9.14 17.44 -7.27
CA LYS A 96 -8.00 17.63 -6.37
C LYS A 96 -7.29 16.29 -6.15
N LYS A 97 -6.63 15.77 -7.19
CA LYS A 97 -5.89 14.50 -7.08
C LYS A 97 -4.41 14.65 -7.39
N HIS A 98 -3.59 13.91 -6.64
CA HIS A 98 -2.14 13.85 -6.83
C HIS A 98 -1.66 12.41 -6.74
N MET A 99 -0.63 12.07 -7.51
CA MET A 99 0.08 10.80 -7.42
C MET A 99 1.56 11.06 -7.12
N GLN A 100 2.04 10.46 -6.03
CA GLN A 100 3.44 10.50 -5.62
C GLN A 100 4.06 9.12 -5.80
N VAL A 101 5.09 9.02 -6.62
CA VAL A 101 5.88 7.79 -6.79
C VAL A 101 7.14 7.88 -5.94
N LEU A 102 7.37 6.88 -5.10
CA LEU A 102 8.55 6.74 -4.24
C LEU A 102 9.54 5.79 -4.90
N GLN A 103 10.76 6.28 -5.18
CA GLN A 103 11.80 5.53 -5.87
C GLN A 103 12.49 4.54 -4.92
N GLY A 104 12.69 3.30 -5.37
CA GLY A 104 13.33 2.23 -4.60
C GLY A 104 12.49 1.68 -3.45
N VAL A 105 11.18 1.97 -3.45
CA VAL A 105 10.24 1.58 -2.38
C VAL A 105 9.31 0.49 -2.89
N GLY A 106 9.12 -0.54 -2.07
CA GLY A 106 8.21 -1.65 -2.36
C GLY A 106 6.81 -1.43 -1.79
N HIS A 107 6.18 -2.50 -1.33
CA HIS A 107 4.76 -2.51 -0.90
C HIS A 107 4.53 -1.89 0.49
N TRP A 108 5.56 -1.83 1.33
CA TRP A 108 5.45 -1.38 2.71
C TRP A 108 5.90 0.07 2.89
N HIS A 109 5.35 0.97 2.09
CA HIS A 109 5.75 2.37 1.97
C HIS A 109 5.97 3.06 3.32
N CYS A 110 5.04 2.89 4.28
CA CYS A 110 5.10 3.52 5.60
C CYS A 110 6.25 3.01 6.47
N LEU A 111 6.80 1.83 6.19
CA LEU A 111 7.92 1.24 6.90
C LEU A 111 9.25 1.40 6.15
N GLU A 112 9.19 1.48 4.84
CA GLU A 112 10.36 1.61 3.98
C GLU A 112 10.81 3.06 3.83
N ALA A 113 9.85 4.00 3.75
CA ALA A 113 10.11 5.42 3.51
C ALA A 113 9.16 6.31 4.35
N PRO A 114 9.14 6.19 5.70
CA PRO A 114 8.17 6.87 6.56
C PRO A 114 8.23 8.39 6.43
N GLU A 115 9.41 8.97 6.29
CA GLU A 115 9.59 10.41 6.13
C GLU A 115 9.00 10.91 4.82
N ALA A 116 9.25 10.21 3.71
CA ALA A 116 8.73 10.59 2.40
C ALA A 116 7.20 10.47 2.34
N VAL A 117 6.63 9.40 2.92
CA VAL A 117 5.18 9.23 3.04
C VAL A 117 4.58 10.32 3.91
N GLY A 118 5.17 10.61 5.07
CA GLY A 118 4.71 11.66 5.97
C GLY A 118 4.75 13.05 5.32
N GLN A 119 5.81 13.36 4.58
CA GLN A 119 5.94 14.62 3.84
C GLN A 119 4.89 14.74 2.73
N ALA A 120 4.65 13.68 1.95
CA ALA A 120 3.65 13.67 0.89
C ALA A 120 2.24 13.93 1.45
N ILE A 121 1.88 13.26 2.54
CA ILE A 121 0.58 13.46 3.21
C ILE A 121 0.46 14.88 3.76
N ALA A 122 1.49 15.36 4.47
CA ALA A 122 1.48 16.70 5.07
C ALA A 122 1.39 17.80 4.01
N GLN A 123 2.12 17.67 2.90
CA GLN A 123 2.08 18.65 1.81
C GLN A 123 0.70 18.64 1.14
N PHE A 124 0.19 17.46 0.79
CA PHE A 124 -1.13 17.35 0.18
C PHE A 124 -2.23 17.95 1.06
N THR A 125 -2.22 17.66 2.37
CA THR A 125 -3.19 18.21 3.33
C THR A 125 -3.10 19.74 3.42
N LYS A 126 -1.88 20.30 3.49
CA LYS A 126 -1.70 21.76 3.53
C LYS A 126 -2.24 22.44 2.26
N ASP A 127 -2.05 21.82 1.10
CA ASP A 127 -2.50 22.39 -0.17
C ASP A 127 -4.03 22.37 -0.27
N GLN A 128 -4.70 21.35 0.29
CA GLN A 128 -6.15 21.33 0.38
C GLN A 128 -6.69 22.42 1.33
N LEU A 129 -6.11 22.57 2.53
CA LEU A 129 -6.53 23.57 3.51
C LEU A 129 -6.36 25.01 3.03
N LYS A 130 -5.33 25.30 2.21
CA LYS A 130 -5.15 26.66 1.63
C LYS A 130 -6.24 27.02 0.63
N GLN A 131 -6.84 26.04 -0.05
CA GLN A 131 -7.88 26.28 -1.03
C GLN A 131 -9.26 26.53 -0.39
N ASP A 132 -9.45 26.05 0.85
CA ASP A 132 -10.71 26.20 1.60
C ASP A 132 -10.76 27.50 2.45
N THR A 133 -9.66 28.27 2.51
CA THR A 133 -9.61 29.56 3.24
C THR A 133 -9.97 30.76 2.37
N PHE A 134 -11.17 30.76 1.77
CA PHE A 134 -11.82 31.96 1.27
C PHE A 134 -13.03 32.27 2.17
N TRP A 135 -12.75 32.89 3.31
CA TRP A 135 -13.76 33.60 4.12
C TRP A 135 -13.33 35.04 4.28
#